data_5078b3e72bdcd4eac42a3e57f7105daa
#
_entry.id   5078b3e72bdcd4eac42a3e57f7105daa
#
_cell.length_a   1.000
_cell.length_b   1.000
_cell.length_c   1.000
_cell.angle_alpha   90.00
_cell.angle_beta   90.00
_cell.angle_gamma   90.00
#
_symmetry.space_group_name_H-M   'P 1'
#
loop_
_entity.id
_entity.type
_entity.pdbx_description
1 polymer ?
#
loop_
_entity_poly.entity_id
_entity_poly.type
_entity_poly.pdbx_seq_one_letter_code
_entity_poly.pdbx_strand_id
1 'polypeptide(L)'
;MSTLEITKENFKDTIAQGTVFLDFWAPWCGPCRQFGPIFEKVAEEHPEVTFGKVNTDDQPELGGAFQIMSIPTLMVFRDGIQLLQQPGALSKTDLEALVAKTLDLDMDEVRKQVEEAAASQS
;
A
#
# COMPACT_ATOMS: atom_id res chain seq x y z
N MET A 1 8.17 -8.77 -14.15
CA MET A 1 7.15 -7.88 -13.64
C MET A 1 7.53 -7.38 -12.28
N SER A 2 7.28 -6.11 -12.03
CA SER A 2 7.82 -5.44 -10.84
C SER A 2 6.85 -5.46 -9.66
N THR A 3 5.62 -5.91 -9.84
CA THR A 3 4.64 -6.03 -8.77
C THR A 3 4.50 -7.48 -8.30
N LEU A 4 4.16 -7.62 -7.03
CA LEU A 4 4.00 -8.90 -6.36
C LEU A 4 2.51 -9.16 -6.13
N GLU A 5 2.05 -10.37 -6.40
CA GLU A 5 0.68 -10.75 -6.05
C GLU A 5 0.60 -10.99 -4.54
N ILE A 6 -0.32 -10.29 -3.88
CA ILE A 6 -0.49 -10.39 -2.43
C ILE A 6 -1.72 -11.24 -2.11
N THR A 7 -1.51 -12.21 -1.26
CA THR A 7 -2.54 -13.11 -0.76
C THR A 7 -2.55 -13.06 0.76
N LYS A 8 -3.58 -13.65 1.37
CA LYS A 8 -3.62 -13.74 2.84
C LYS A 8 -2.44 -14.54 3.40
N GLU A 9 -1.87 -15.44 2.59
CA GLU A 9 -0.73 -16.26 3.01
C GLU A 9 0.58 -15.48 3.08
N ASN A 10 0.78 -14.51 2.16
CA ASN A 10 2.04 -13.76 2.12
C ASN A 10 1.93 -12.33 2.64
N PHE A 11 0.72 -11.86 2.98
CA PHE A 11 0.50 -10.47 3.36
C PHE A 11 1.34 -10.05 4.56
N LYS A 12 1.26 -10.81 5.64
CA LYS A 12 1.94 -10.46 6.89
C LYS A 12 3.46 -10.36 6.72
N ASP A 13 4.04 -11.33 6.03
CA ASP A 13 5.49 -11.34 5.80
C ASP A 13 5.90 -10.20 4.85
N THR A 14 5.06 -9.91 3.87
CA THR A 14 5.36 -8.85 2.89
C THR A 14 5.44 -7.48 3.56
N ILE A 15 4.48 -7.15 4.43
CA ILE A 15 4.44 -5.82 5.04
C ILE A 15 5.39 -5.66 6.23
N ALA A 16 6.00 -6.75 6.70
CA ALA A 16 6.77 -6.74 7.95
C ALA A 16 8.02 -5.86 7.89
N GLN A 17 8.62 -5.70 6.72
CA GLN A 17 9.90 -5.01 6.59
C GLN A 17 9.91 -4.10 5.37
N GLY A 18 10.60 -2.96 5.52
CA GLY A 18 10.82 -2.03 4.43
C GLY A 18 9.60 -1.25 4.03
N THR A 19 9.69 -0.61 2.88
CA THR A 19 8.63 0.22 2.33
C THR A 19 7.78 -0.61 1.38
N VAL A 20 6.46 -0.63 1.61
CA VAL A 20 5.51 -1.45 0.86
C VAL A 20 4.32 -0.60 0.44
N PHE A 21 4.03 -0.63 -0.86
CA PHE A 21 2.84 0.00 -1.45
C PHE A 21 1.92 -1.10 -1.96
N LEU A 22 0.65 -1.07 -1.55
CA LEU A 22 -0.34 -2.06 -1.97
C LEU A 22 -1.47 -1.40 -2.74
N ASP A 23 -1.82 -1.99 -3.88
CA ASP A 23 -2.94 -1.58 -4.72
C ASP A 23 -4.07 -2.61 -4.55
N PHE A 24 -5.15 -2.20 -3.87
CA PHE A 24 -6.36 -3.00 -3.76
C PHE A 24 -7.22 -2.74 -4.98
N TRP A 25 -7.49 -3.78 -5.75
CA TRP A 25 -8.11 -3.65 -7.06
C TRP A 25 -9.05 -4.82 -7.34
N ALA A 26 -9.76 -4.76 -8.48
CA ALA A 26 -10.51 -5.89 -9.02
C ALA A 26 -10.51 -5.82 -10.55
N PRO A 27 -10.61 -6.98 -11.24
CA PRO A 27 -10.53 -7.02 -12.71
C PRO A 27 -11.65 -6.24 -13.42
N TRP A 28 -12.83 -6.14 -12.79
CA TRP A 28 -14.00 -5.47 -13.39
C TRP A 28 -13.99 -3.95 -13.17
N CYS A 29 -13.07 -3.44 -12.40
CA CYS A 29 -13.04 -2.05 -11.99
C CYS A 29 -12.34 -1.18 -13.04
N GLY A 30 -13.07 -0.26 -13.68
CA GLY A 30 -12.52 0.63 -14.71
C GLY A 30 -11.35 1.48 -14.22
N PRO A 31 -11.51 2.25 -13.13
CA PRO A 31 -10.40 3.05 -12.59
C PRO A 31 -9.19 2.21 -12.18
N CYS A 32 -9.41 0.98 -11.71
CA CYS A 32 -8.31 0.08 -11.37
C CYS A 32 -7.49 -0.29 -12.60
N ARG A 33 -8.16 -0.49 -13.75
CA ARG A 33 -7.46 -0.82 -15.00
C ARG A 33 -6.65 0.35 -15.54
N GLN A 34 -7.05 1.57 -15.20
CA GLN A 34 -6.27 2.77 -15.54
C GLN A 34 -5.10 2.98 -14.60
N PHE A 35 -5.30 2.72 -13.33
CA PHE A 35 -4.25 2.88 -12.31
C PHE A 35 -3.20 1.77 -12.35
N GLY A 36 -3.59 0.55 -12.72
CA GLY A 36 -2.68 -0.60 -12.75
C GLY A 36 -1.38 -0.36 -13.51
N PRO A 37 -1.45 0.12 -14.76
CA PRO A 37 -0.23 0.43 -15.52
C PRO A 37 0.64 1.51 -14.87
N ILE A 38 0.04 2.50 -14.25
CA ILE A 38 0.75 3.56 -13.52
C ILE A 38 1.51 2.95 -12.33
N PHE A 39 0.83 2.12 -11.57
CA PHE A 39 1.40 1.44 -10.41
C PHE A 39 2.58 0.56 -10.83
N GLU A 40 2.42 -0.22 -11.91
CA GLU A 40 3.47 -1.08 -12.44
C GLU A 40 4.67 -0.27 -12.92
N LYS A 41 4.43 0.86 -13.59
CA LYS A 41 5.50 1.71 -14.10
C LYS A 41 6.34 2.30 -12.98
N VAL A 42 5.67 2.78 -11.92
CA VAL A 42 6.38 3.32 -10.75
C VAL A 42 7.14 2.20 -10.04
N ALA A 43 6.58 1.01 -9.96
CA ALA A 43 7.26 -0.14 -9.38
C ALA A 43 8.57 -0.46 -10.11
N GLU A 44 8.57 -0.38 -11.44
CA GLU A 44 9.79 -0.61 -12.22
C GLU A 44 10.89 0.40 -11.89
N GLU A 45 10.51 1.62 -11.56
CA GLU A 45 11.45 2.71 -11.29
C GLU A 45 11.97 2.72 -9.85
N HIS A 46 11.35 1.91 -8.95
CA HIS A 46 11.70 1.90 -7.52
C HIS A 46 11.89 0.47 -7.01
N PRO A 47 12.98 -0.21 -7.45
CA PRO A 47 13.22 -1.60 -7.02
C PRO A 47 13.47 -1.74 -5.51
N GLU A 48 13.79 -0.64 -4.83
CA GLU A 48 14.00 -0.62 -3.38
C GLU A 48 12.68 -0.70 -2.59
N VAL A 49 11.53 -0.48 -3.25
CA VAL A 49 10.20 -0.50 -2.65
C VAL A 49 9.46 -1.75 -3.13
N THR A 50 8.73 -2.39 -2.23
CA THR A 50 7.85 -3.51 -2.60
C THR A 50 6.51 -2.96 -3.05
N PHE A 51 6.10 -3.30 -4.27
CA PHE A 51 4.79 -2.95 -4.82
C PHE A 51 3.98 -4.22 -4.97
N GLY A 52 2.87 -4.31 -4.22
CA GLY A 52 2.02 -5.48 -4.23
C GLY A 52 0.62 -5.16 -4.71
N LYS A 53 -0.03 -6.15 -5.31
CA LYS A 53 -1.41 -6.02 -5.79
C LYS A 53 -2.29 -7.00 -5.04
N VAL A 54 -3.39 -6.50 -4.48
CA VAL A 54 -4.39 -7.30 -3.78
C VAL A 54 -5.66 -7.32 -4.62
N ASN A 55 -5.96 -8.46 -5.26
CA ASN A 55 -7.20 -8.64 -5.98
C ASN A 55 -8.31 -8.92 -4.95
N THR A 56 -9.21 -7.96 -4.77
CA THR A 56 -10.25 -8.06 -3.73
C THR A 56 -11.26 -9.15 -4.00
N ASP A 57 -11.43 -9.59 -5.26
CA ASP A 57 -12.28 -10.73 -5.57
C ASP A 57 -11.69 -12.04 -5.05
N ASP A 58 -10.37 -12.18 -5.15
CA ASP A 58 -9.66 -13.38 -4.68
C ASP A 58 -9.36 -13.33 -3.18
N GLN A 59 -9.24 -12.13 -2.62
CA GLN A 59 -8.83 -11.91 -1.24
C GLN A 59 -9.86 -11.06 -0.49
N PRO A 60 -11.11 -11.54 -0.37
CA PRO A 60 -12.16 -10.76 0.29
C PRO A 60 -11.87 -10.53 1.77
N GLU A 61 -11.14 -11.44 2.40
CA GLU A 61 -10.77 -11.31 3.81
C GLU A 61 -9.84 -10.13 4.04
N LEU A 62 -8.87 -9.91 3.13
CA LEU A 62 -7.97 -8.75 3.23
C LEU A 62 -8.73 -7.44 3.02
N GLY A 63 -9.59 -7.39 2.00
CA GLY A 63 -10.41 -6.21 1.77
C GLY A 63 -11.29 -5.89 2.97
N GLY A 64 -11.91 -6.92 3.56
CA GLY A 64 -12.75 -6.75 4.74
C GLY A 64 -11.97 -6.32 5.97
N ALA A 65 -10.79 -6.91 6.19
CA ALA A 65 -9.96 -6.59 7.36
C ALA A 65 -9.56 -5.11 7.40
N PHE A 66 -9.33 -4.51 6.23
CA PHE A 66 -8.95 -3.10 6.14
C PHE A 66 -10.12 -2.19 5.79
N GLN A 67 -11.33 -2.73 5.78
CA GLN A 67 -12.55 -1.96 5.50
C GLN A 67 -12.47 -1.21 4.18
N ILE A 68 -11.99 -1.91 3.15
CA ILE A 68 -11.88 -1.33 1.80
C ILE A 68 -13.29 -1.15 1.24
N MET A 69 -13.73 0.10 1.12
CA MET A 69 -15.07 0.47 0.69
C MET A 69 -15.14 0.81 -0.79
N SER A 70 -14.02 1.16 -1.39
CA SER A 70 -13.93 1.52 -2.79
C SER A 70 -12.59 1.07 -3.34
N ILE A 71 -12.52 0.87 -4.66
CA ILE A 71 -11.30 0.50 -5.35
C ILE A 71 -11.09 1.39 -6.58
N PRO A 72 -9.85 1.70 -6.96
CA PRO A 72 -8.64 1.25 -6.28
C PRO A 72 -8.44 1.97 -4.94
N THR A 73 -7.80 1.30 -4.00
CA THR A 73 -7.33 1.92 -2.76
C THR A 73 -5.85 1.60 -2.61
N LEU A 74 -5.07 2.64 -2.35
CA LEU A 74 -3.64 2.50 -2.09
C LEU A 74 -3.40 2.41 -0.59
N MET A 75 -2.60 1.45 -0.17
CA MET A 75 -2.13 1.37 1.21
C MET A 75 -0.62 1.42 1.23
N VAL A 76 -0.06 2.08 2.23
CA VAL A 76 1.39 2.21 2.39
C VAL A 76 1.78 1.74 3.77
N PHE A 77 2.78 0.86 3.82
CA PHE A 77 3.39 0.39 5.05
C PHE A 77 4.88 0.71 5.04
N ARG A 78 5.44 0.94 6.21
CA ARG A 78 6.89 0.96 6.36
C ARG A 78 7.25 0.32 7.68
N ASP A 79 8.13 -0.71 7.60
CA ASP A 79 8.59 -1.48 8.76
C ASP A 79 7.42 -2.05 9.57
N GLY A 80 6.37 -2.50 8.89
CA GLY A 80 5.19 -3.08 9.51
C GLY A 80 4.15 -2.08 9.99
N ILE A 81 4.42 -0.78 9.88
CA ILE A 81 3.50 0.28 10.31
C ILE A 81 2.70 0.78 9.13
N GLN A 82 1.37 0.76 9.26
CA GLN A 82 0.47 1.32 8.25
C GLN A 82 0.53 2.85 8.31
N LEU A 83 0.95 3.47 7.21
CA LEU A 83 1.10 4.92 7.13
C LEU A 83 -0.08 5.60 6.45
N LEU A 84 -0.73 4.93 5.51
CA LEU A 84 -1.74 5.56 4.65
C LEU A 84 -2.71 4.54 4.10
N GLN A 85 -3.97 4.95 3.97
CA GLN A 85 -4.99 4.24 3.21
C GLN A 85 -5.72 5.29 2.39
N GLN A 86 -5.47 5.31 1.09
CA GLN A 86 -5.90 6.37 0.19
C GLN A 86 -6.82 5.81 -0.89
N PRO A 87 -8.14 6.07 -0.82
CA PRO A 87 -9.05 5.67 -1.90
C PRO A 87 -8.81 6.50 -3.17
N GLY A 88 -9.04 5.87 -4.31
CA GLY A 88 -8.97 6.52 -5.61
C GLY A 88 -7.67 6.31 -6.34
N ALA A 89 -7.72 6.48 -7.66
CA ALA A 89 -6.56 6.38 -8.52
C ALA A 89 -5.70 7.63 -8.40
N LEU A 90 -4.38 7.45 -8.33
CA LEU A 90 -3.43 8.56 -8.33
C LEU A 90 -2.81 8.69 -9.71
N SER A 91 -2.40 9.92 -10.06
CA SER A 91 -1.55 10.14 -11.22
C SER A 91 -0.15 9.57 -10.94
N LYS A 92 0.62 9.34 -12.01
CA LYS A 92 2.00 8.90 -11.87
C LYS A 92 2.82 9.89 -11.04
N THR A 93 2.65 11.18 -11.28
CA THR A 93 3.35 12.24 -10.54
C THR A 93 3.03 12.19 -9.06
N ASP A 94 1.76 12.04 -8.71
CA ASP A 94 1.34 11.97 -7.31
C ASP A 94 1.83 10.71 -6.63
N LEU A 95 1.80 9.58 -7.32
CA LEU A 95 2.31 8.32 -6.78
C LEU A 95 3.82 8.40 -6.53
N GLU A 96 4.57 8.96 -7.47
CA GLU A 96 6.02 9.14 -7.31
C GLU A 96 6.36 10.08 -6.15
N ALA A 97 5.59 11.16 -6.00
CA ALA A 97 5.77 12.09 -4.88
C ALA A 97 5.53 11.38 -3.55
N LEU A 98 4.53 10.51 -3.49
CA LEU A 98 4.22 9.74 -2.28
C LEU A 98 5.33 8.75 -1.96
N VAL A 99 5.89 8.08 -2.97
CA VAL A 99 7.03 7.17 -2.77
C VAL A 99 8.22 7.94 -2.18
N ALA A 100 8.56 9.08 -2.77
CA ALA A 100 9.68 9.90 -2.29
C ALA A 100 9.47 10.35 -0.85
N LYS A 101 8.26 10.81 -0.53
CA LYS A 101 7.91 11.27 0.81
C LYS A 101 8.00 10.13 1.83
N THR A 102 7.53 8.95 1.45
CA THR A 102 7.57 7.78 2.34
C THR A 102 9.00 7.34 2.62
N LEU A 103 9.85 7.33 1.59
CA LEU A 103 11.26 6.96 1.75
C LEU A 103 12.03 7.95 2.64
N ASP A 104 11.60 9.21 2.68
CA ASP A 104 12.25 10.27 3.43
C ASP A 104 11.77 10.36 4.89
N LEU A 105 10.79 9.54 5.30
CA LEU A 105 10.28 9.59 6.67
C LEU A 105 11.33 9.19 7.70
N ASP A 106 11.33 9.91 8.83
CA ASP A 106 12.08 9.51 10.03
C ASP A 106 11.23 8.46 10.77
N MET A 107 11.60 7.20 10.64
CA MET A 107 10.83 6.12 11.24
C MET A 107 10.94 6.04 12.76
N ASP A 108 12.00 6.58 13.34
CA ASP A 108 12.09 6.69 14.80
C ASP A 108 11.02 7.63 15.33
N GLU A 109 10.81 8.76 14.66
CA GLU A 109 9.74 9.70 15.01
C GLU A 109 8.35 9.08 14.79
N VAL A 110 8.17 8.36 13.69
CA VAL A 110 6.90 7.68 13.41
C VAL A 110 6.58 6.66 14.50
N ARG A 111 7.55 5.84 14.89
CA ARG A 111 7.37 4.85 15.95
C ARG A 111 7.01 5.52 17.28
N LYS A 112 7.64 6.64 17.57
CA LYS A 112 7.36 7.42 18.79
C LYS A 112 5.91 7.91 18.79
N GLN A 113 5.44 8.45 17.66
CA GLN A 113 4.05 8.91 17.54
C GLN A 113 3.05 7.77 17.68
N VAL A 114 3.36 6.60 17.14
CA VAL A 114 2.51 5.42 17.26
C VAL A 114 2.42 4.98 18.73
N GLU A 115 3.54 4.95 19.43
CA GLU A 115 3.58 4.61 20.85
C GLU A 115 2.79 5.61 21.70
N GLU A 116 2.92 6.89 21.44
CA GLU A 116 2.18 7.94 22.13
C GLU A 116 0.67 7.81 21.90
N ALA A 117 0.26 7.54 20.65
CA ALA A 117 -1.14 7.34 20.32
C ALA A 117 -1.72 6.10 21.03
N ALA A 118 -0.96 5.00 21.09
CA ALA A 118 -1.38 3.80 21.80
C ALA A 118 -1.48 4.05 23.31
N ALA A 119 -0.56 4.79 23.89
CA ALA A 119 -0.56 5.12 25.31
C ALA A 119 -1.75 6.01 25.68
N SER A 120 -2.12 6.95 24.81
CA SER A 120 -3.24 7.87 25.07
C SER A 120 -4.60 7.18 24.98
N GLN A 121 -4.68 5.99 24.38
CA GLN A 121 -5.92 5.21 24.27
C GLN A 121 -6.11 4.23 25.42
N SER A 122 -5.16 4.08 26.27
CA SER A 122 -5.26 3.14 27.41
C SER A 122 -5.79 3.83 28.70
#